data_5a0f9da101579279d72bcadd77ace1b4
#
_entry.id   5a0f9da101579279d72bcadd77ace1b4
#
_cell.length_a   1.000
_cell.length_b   1.000
_cell.length_c   1.000
_cell.angle_alpha   90.00
_cell.angle_beta   90.00
_cell.angle_gamma   90.00
#
_symmetry.space_group_name_H-M   'P 1'
#
loop_
_entity.id
_entity.type
_entity.pdbx_description
1 polymer ?
#
loop_
_entity_poly.entity_id
_entity_poly.type
_entity_poly.pdbx_seq_one_letter_code
_entity_poly.pdbx_strand_id
1 'polypeptide(L)'
;MLTPLTGRSVIVTGASKGIGKGIALRFGAVGAKVLVVSRKIEDAEAVAGEIVAAGGTARGVAADVSSADDMTAMAEAAVAAHGGIDILCANAGIFPTVPLAEMSVGDYDKVMDTNVKGTFLAVTACLPAMKAKRNGRIVLTSSITGPITGVPFMTHYAASKAAQLGFMRAAALELAPWRITVNAVLPGNIATEGLAGLGPEHVKQMEASVPLRRLGSVFDIANAALFLASDEASYITAQSIVVDGGQILPEGGMMAPELDPAA
;
A
#
# COMPACT_ATOMS: atom_id res chain seq x y z
N MET A 1 17.71 0.31 16.71
CA MET A 1 16.24 0.10 16.87
C MET A 1 15.58 1.30 16.22
N LEU A 2 14.55 1.12 15.38
CA LEU A 2 13.85 2.25 14.76
C LEU A 2 13.11 3.06 15.83
N THR A 3 12.98 4.38 15.60
CA THR A 3 12.22 5.28 16.48
C THR A 3 10.79 4.76 16.65
N PRO A 4 10.29 4.62 17.89
CA PRO A 4 8.92 4.17 18.11
C PRO A 4 7.91 5.08 17.44
N LEU A 5 6.90 4.50 16.79
CA LEU A 5 5.77 5.23 16.22
C LEU A 5 4.59 5.36 17.19
N THR A 6 4.85 5.13 18.47
CA THR A 6 3.84 5.19 19.53
C THR A 6 3.09 6.52 19.54
N GLY A 7 1.76 6.42 19.46
CA GLY A 7 0.87 7.59 19.47
C GLY A 7 0.76 8.34 18.15
N ARG A 8 1.56 8.02 17.11
CA ARG A 8 1.39 8.64 15.78
C ARG A 8 0.09 8.19 15.12
N SER A 9 -0.58 9.13 14.50
CA SER A 9 -1.82 8.89 13.75
C SER A 9 -1.52 8.36 12.36
N VAL A 10 -2.02 7.18 12.05
CA VAL A 10 -1.84 6.49 10.77
C VAL A 10 -3.18 6.21 10.13
N ILE A 11 -3.34 6.58 8.87
CA ILE A 11 -4.47 6.18 8.02
C ILE A 11 -3.99 5.10 7.05
N VAL A 12 -4.72 3.99 6.94
CA VAL A 12 -4.45 2.94 5.94
C VAL A 12 -5.71 2.72 5.11
N THR A 13 -5.65 3.08 3.82
CA THR A 13 -6.78 2.85 2.90
C THR A 13 -6.75 1.44 2.31
N GLY A 14 -7.94 0.86 2.08
CA GLY A 14 -8.06 -0.53 1.59
C GLY A 14 -7.52 -1.55 2.59
N ALA A 15 -7.75 -1.33 3.88
CA ALA A 15 -7.13 -2.07 4.97
C ALA A 15 -7.95 -3.26 5.49
N SER A 16 -9.03 -3.65 4.82
CA SER A 16 -9.88 -4.77 5.26
C SER A 16 -9.25 -6.15 5.03
N LYS A 17 -8.30 -6.28 4.12
CA LYS A 17 -7.64 -7.55 3.75
C LYS A 17 -6.28 -7.32 3.09
N GLY A 18 -5.57 -8.42 2.83
CA GLY A 18 -4.32 -8.43 2.07
C GLY A 18 -3.26 -7.48 2.63
N ILE A 19 -2.55 -6.80 1.74
CA ILE A 19 -1.44 -5.90 2.08
C ILE A 19 -1.89 -4.79 3.03
N GLY A 20 -3.04 -4.16 2.77
CA GLY A 20 -3.55 -3.08 3.62
C GLY A 20 -3.84 -3.52 5.05
N LYS A 21 -4.43 -4.71 5.24
CA LYS A 21 -4.60 -5.32 6.57
C LYS A 21 -3.25 -5.55 7.25
N GLY A 22 -2.28 -6.13 6.51
CA GLY A 22 -0.93 -6.35 7.04
C GLY A 22 -0.24 -5.06 7.49
N ILE A 23 -0.40 -3.98 6.71
CA ILE A 23 0.11 -2.64 7.07
C ILE A 23 -0.59 -2.16 8.36
N ALA A 24 -1.93 -2.20 8.42
CA ALA A 24 -2.67 -1.74 9.59
C ALA A 24 -2.28 -2.48 10.88
N LEU A 25 -2.20 -3.82 10.81
CA LEU A 25 -1.77 -4.67 11.94
C LEU A 25 -0.33 -4.33 12.38
N ARG A 26 0.58 -4.12 11.42
CA ARG A 26 1.98 -3.81 11.71
C ARG A 26 2.15 -2.46 12.40
N PHE A 27 1.43 -1.43 11.94
CA PHE A 27 1.45 -0.12 12.60
C PHE A 27 0.82 -0.17 13.99
N GLY A 28 -0.28 -0.91 14.16
CA GLY A 28 -0.87 -1.15 15.48
C GLY A 28 0.11 -1.80 16.46
N ALA A 29 0.85 -2.81 16.01
CA ALA A 29 1.82 -3.54 16.82
C ALA A 29 3.01 -2.68 17.32
N VAL A 30 3.32 -1.55 16.66
CA VAL A 30 4.35 -0.60 17.09
C VAL A 30 3.78 0.61 17.84
N GLY A 31 2.51 0.52 18.28
CA GLY A 31 1.87 1.52 19.15
C GLY A 31 1.33 2.75 18.42
N ALA A 32 1.23 2.72 17.09
CA ALA A 32 0.55 3.78 16.35
C ALA A 32 -0.97 3.71 16.56
N LYS A 33 -1.65 4.86 16.43
CA LYS A 33 -3.11 4.96 16.40
C LYS A 33 -3.56 4.80 14.96
N VAL A 34 -4.25 3.69 14.64
CA VAL A 34 -4.56 3.31 13.27
C VAL A 34 -6.01 3.60 12.92
N LEU A 35 -6.23 4.39 11.86
CA LEU A 35 -7.52 4.47 11.19
C LEU A 35 -7.54 3.45 10.06
N VAL A 36 -8.34 2.41 10.24
CA VAL A 36 -8.54 1.33 9.26
C VAL A 36 -9.66 1.74 8.31
N VAL A 37 -9.35 1.90 7.01
CA VAL A 37 -10.31 2.41 6.03
C VAL A 37 -10.68 1.34 5.02
N SER A 38 -11.96 1.08 4.86
CA SER A 38 -12.56 0.13 3.93
C SER A 38 -13.89 0.66 3.42
N ARG A 39 -14.40 0.15 2.29
CA ARG A 39 -15.73 0.52 1.78
C ARG A 39 -16.87 0.02 2.66
N LYS A 40 -16.66 -1.07 3.39
CA LYS A 40 -17.63 -1.61 4.34
C LYS A 40 -17.14 -1.39 5.76
N ILE A 41 -17.99 -0.80 6.59
CA ILE A 41 -17.63 -0.49 7.97
C ILE A 41 -17.33 -1.76 8.78
N GLU A 42 -18.07 -2.82 8.54
CA GLU A 42 -17.92 -4.09 9.27
C GLU A 42 -16.52 -4.69 9.03
N ASP A 43 -16.02 -4.62 7.79
CA ASP A 43 -14.69 -5.10 7.44
C ASP A 43 -13.59 -4.24 8.08
N ALA A 44 -13.80 -2.93 8.16
CA ALA A 44 -12.85 -2.01 8.79
C ALA A 44 -12.81 -2.21 10.31
N GLU A 45 -13.97 -2.34 10.94
CA GLU A 45 -14.09 -2.56 12.38
C GLU A 45 -13.54 -3.93 12.81
N ALA A 46 -13.71 -4.97 11.97
CA ALA A 46 -13.12 -6.28 12.24
C ALA A 46 -11.59 -6.19 12.37
N VAL A 47 -10.90 -5.53 11.43
CA VAL A 47 -9.44 -5.34 11.49
C VAL A 47 -9.03 -4.40 12.63
N ALA A 48 -9.79 -3.34 12.87
CA ALA A 48 -9.55 -2.46 14.02
C ALA A 48 -9.68 -3.24 15.36
N GLY A 49 -10.67 -4.13 15.45
CA GLY A 49 -10.85 -5.02 16.59
C GLY A 49 -9.66 -5.96 16.81
N GLU A 50 -9.09 -6.53 15.74
CA GLU A 50 -7.88 -7.35 15.84
C GLU A 50 -6.70 -6.56 16.44
N ILE A 51 -6.52 -5.29 16.01
CA ILE A 51 -5.46 -4.41 16.54
C ILE A 51 -5.70 -4.12 18.03
N VAL A 52 -6.94 -3.80 18.39
CA VAL A 52 -7.31 -3.51 19.79
C VAL A 52 -7.16 -4.75 20.68
N ALA A 53 -7.57 -5.92 20.20
CA ALA A 53 -7.40 -7.18 20.93
C ALA A 53 -5.93 -7.55 21.17
N ALA A 54 -5.03 -7.11 20.27
CA ALA A 54 -3.58 -7.23 20.43
C ALA A 54 -2.94 -6.12 21.31
N GLY A 55 -3.74 -5.25 21.93
CA GLY A 55 -3.28 -4.17 22.81
C GLY A 55 -2.93 -2.85 22.11
N GLY A 56 -3.20 -2.74 20.80
CA GLY A 56 -3.01 -1.52 20.02
C GLY A 56 -4.20 -0.57 20.09
N THR A 57 -4.13 0.53 19.34
CA THR A 57 -5.20 1.52 19.22
C THR A 57 -5.64 1.63 17.76
N ALA A 58 -6.90 1.33 17.48
CA ALA A 58 -7.43 1.45 16.13
C ALA A 58 -8.92 1.76 16.10
N ARG A 59 -9.40 2.29 14.96
CA ARG A 59 -10.80 2.54 14.66
C ARG A 59 -11.08 2.24 13.19
N GLY A 60 -12.23 1.62 12.90
CA GLY A 60 -12.75 1.42 11.54
C GLY A 60 -13.47 2.66 11.02
N VAL A 61 -13.35 2.92 9.72
CA VAL A 61 -14.09 3.95 8.98
C VAL A 61 -14.48 3.41 7.61
N ALA A 62 -15.74 3.64 7.23
CA ALA A 62 -16.22 3.36 5.87
C ALA A 62 -15.89 4.54 4.96
N ALA A 63 -15.20 4.27 3.83
CA ALA A 63 -14.96 5.28 2.80
C ALA A 63 -14.62 4.63 1.45
N ASP A 64 -15.13 5.20 0.37
CA ASP A 64 -14.70 4.91 -1.00
C ASP A 64 -13.63 5.93 -1.41
N VAL A 65 -12.43 5.43 -1.74
CA VAL A 65 -11.31 6.31 -2.13
C VAL A 65 -11.59 7.11 -3.41
N SER A 66 -12.53 6.69 -4.24
CA SER A 66 -12.93 7.43 -5.45
C SER A 66 -13.87 8.62 -5.18
N SER A 67 -14.37 8.76 -3.94
CA SER A 67 -15.25 9.84 -3.47
C SER A 67 -14.44 10.91 -2.72
N ALA A 68 -14.52 12.16 -3.18
CA ALA A 68 -13.85 13.29 -2.53
C ALA A 68 -14.43 13.57 -1.13
N ASP A 69 -15.77 13.45 -0.99
CA ASP A 69 -16.45 13.68 0.27
C ASP A 69 -16.05 12.62 1.31
N ASP A 70 -15.97 11.35 0.89
CA ASP A 70 -15.53 10.25 1.78
C ASP A 70 -14.09 10.45 2.23
N MET A 71 -13.20 10.90 1.34
CA MET A 71 -11.80 11.17 1.71
C MET A 71 -11.67 12.36 2.67
N THR A 72 -12.50 13.37 2.50
CA THR A 72 -12.59 14.48 3.46
C THR A 72 -13.06 13.98 4.83
N ALA A 73 -14.17 13.24 4.86
CA ALA A 73 -14.69 12.65 6.09
C ALA A 73 -13.71 11.70 6.78
N MET A 74 -12.96 10.91 6.01
CA MET A 74 -11.88 10.05 6.52
C MET A 74 -10.79 10.86 7.24
N ALA A 75 -10.34 11.96 6.64
CA ALA A 75 -9.31 12.82 7.24
C ALA A 75 -9.83 13.51 8.51
N GLU A 76 -11.07 14.00 8.50
CA GLU A 76 -11.72 14.56 9.68
C GLU A 76 -11.88 13.55 10.81
N ALA A 77 -12.26 12.32 10.48
CA ALA A 77 -12.36 11.22 11.45
C ALA A 77 -11.01 10.91 12.11
N ALA A 78 -9.90 10.95 11.35
CA ALA A 78 -8.56 10.77 11.90
C ALA A 78 -8.17 11.92 12.82
N VAL A 79 -8.44 13.16 12.43
CA VAL A 79 -8.16 14.34 13.26
C VAL A 79 -8.98 14.30 14.55
N ALA A 80 -10.27 13.97 14.48
CA ALA A 80 -11.14 13.87 15.64
C ALA A 80 -10.71 12.75 16.61
N ALA A 81 -10.33 11.57 16.08
CA ALA A 81 -9.97 10.42 16.91
C ALA A 81 -8.54 10.48 17.47
N HIS A 82 -7.59 11.04 16.71
CA HIS A 82 -6.17 10.94 17.02
C HIS A 82 -5.51 12.30 17.31
N GLY A 83 -6.18 13.42 17.02
CA GLY A 83 -5.64 14.77 17.18
C GLY A 83 -4.81 15.26 15.99
N GLY A 84 -4.83 14.56 14.86
CA GLY A 84 -4.14 14.94 13.63
C GLY A 84 -3.77 13.73 12.77
N ILE A 85 -2.99 13.95 11.72
CA ILE A 85 -2.53 12.92 10.79
C ILE A 85 -1.01 13.03 10.68
N ASP A 86 -0.29 11.94 10.94
CA ASP A 86 1.16 11.87 10.81
C ASP A 86 1.58 11.03 9.59
N ILE A 87 0.82 9.96 9.30
CA ILE A 87 1.16 8.97 8.27
C ILE A 87 -0.09 8.64 7.46
N LEU A 88 0.05 8.60 6.13
CA LEU A 88 -0.93 8.03 5.21
C LEU A 88 -0.29 6.87 4.44
N CYS A 89 -0.86 5.67 4.58
CA CYS A 89 -0.59 4.56 3.70
C CYS A 89 -1.73 4.47 2.65
N ALA A 90 -1.52 5.08 1.48
CA ALA A 90 -2.46 5.05 0.36
C ALA A 90 -2.30 3.71 -0.37
N ASN A 91 -3.01 2.71 0.14
CA ASN A 91 -2.89 1.31 -0.31
C ASN A 91 -4.10 0.84 -1.13
N ALA A 92 -5.28 1.44 -0.99
CA ALA A 92 -6.47 1.02 -1.72
C ALA A 92 -6.21 0.89 -3.23
N GLY A 93 -6.66 -0.21 -3.82
CA GLY A 93 -6.51 -0.46 -5.25
C GLY A 93 -7.23 -1.73 -5.70
N ILE A 94 -7.51 -1.79 -6.99
CA ILE A 94 -8.11 -2.94 -7.66
C ILE A 94 -7.24 -3.36 -8.86
N PHE A 95 -7.30 -4.64 -9.22
CA PHE A 95 -6.48 -5.24 -10.28
C PHE A 95 -7.25 -6.30 -11.09
N PRO A 96 -8.41 -5.95 -11.65
CA PRO A 96 -9.12 -6.88 -12.55
C PRO A 96 -8.27 -7.21 -13.77
N THR A 97 -8.55 -8.35 -14.39
CA THR A 97 -7.93 -8.77 -15.65
C THR A 97 -8.94 -8.68 -16.77
N VAL A 98 -8.60 -7.93 -17.84
CA VAL A 98 -9.43 -7.77 -19.05
C VAL A 98 -8.51 -7.75 -20.26
N PRO A 99 -8.73 -8.59 -21.29
CA PRO A 99 -7.98 -8.51 -22.54
C PRO A 99 -8.07 -7.11 -23.14
N LEU A 100 -6.95 -6.55 -23.63
CA LEU A 100 -6.92 -5.18 -24.15
C LEU A 100 -7.95 -4.93 -25.25
N ALA A 101 -8.16 -5.92 -26.11
CA ALA A 101 -9.15 -5.82 -27.20
C ALA A 101 -10.62 -5.83 -26.73
N GLU A 102 -10.88 -6.27 -25.51
CA GLU A 102 -12.21 -6.38 -24.91
C GLU A 102 -12.45 -5.33 -23.81
N MET A 103 -11.39 -4.60 -23.43
CA MET A 103 -11.45 -3.62 -22.35
C MET A 103 -12.34 -2.44 -22.74
N SER A 104 -13.42 -2.26 -22.01
CA SER A 104 -14.28 -1.10 -22.15
C SER A 104 -13.67 0.15 -21.48
N VAL A 105 -14.14 1.33 -21.87
CA VAL A 105 -13.80 2.59 -21.19
C VAL A 105 -14.18 2.51 -19.70
N GLY A 106 -15.31 1.89 -19.37
CA GLY A 106 -15.74 1.71 -17.98
C GLY A 106 -14.80 0.83 -17.16
N ASP A 107 -14.20 -0.22 -17.74
CA ASP A 107 -13.19 -1.04 -17.08
C ASP A 107 -11.92 -0.22 -16.79
N TYR A 108 -11.49 0.55 -17.77
CA TYR A 108 -10.35 1.45 -17.62
C TYR A 108 -10.60 2.51 -16.55
N ASP A 109 -11.72 3.25 -16.64
CA ASP A 109 -12.07 4.33 -15.72
C ASP A 109 -12.18 3.82 -14.29
N LYS A 110 -12.81 2.66 -14.07
CA LYS A 110 -12.93 2.05 -12.74
C LYS A 110 -11.59 1.82 -12.07
N VAL A 111 -10.58 1.37 -12.82
CA VAL A 111 -9.22 1.16 -12.27
C VAL A 111 -8.52 2.49 -12.03
N MET A 112 -8.62 3.43 -12.98
CA MET A 112 -8.01 4.75 -12.84
C MET A 112 -8.64 5.56 -11.71
N ASP A 113 -9.96 5.54 -11.58
CA ASP A 113 -10.69 6.21 -10.50
C ASP A 113 -10.28 5.66 -9.12
N THR A 114 -10.20 4.34 -8.98
CA THR A 114 -9.82 3.74 -7.69
C THR A 114 -8.34 3.95 -7.40
N ASN A 115 -7.45 3.60 -8.34
CA ASN A 115 -6.02 3.49 -8.04
C ASN A 115 -5.30 4.84 -8.14
N VAL A 116 -5.68 5.71 -9.08
CA VAL A 116 -5.00 6.99 -9.33
C VAL A 116 -5.74 8.14 -8.67
N LYS A 117 -7.01 8.37 -9.05
CA LYS A 117 -7.81 9.43 -8.44
C LYS A 117 -7.97 9.21 -6.93
N GLY A 118 -8.21 7.95 -6.50
CA GLY A 118 -8.30 7.60 -5.09
C GLY A 118 -7.02 7.90 -4.32
N THR A 119 -5.84 7.63 -4.89
CA THR A 119 -4.56 8.03 -4.30
C THR A 119 -4.46 9.55 -4.16
N PHE A 120 -4.78 10.30 -5.21
CA PHE A 120 -4.79 11.75 -5.21
C PHE A 120 -5.73 12.31 -4.13
N LEU A 121 -6.97 11.84 -4.07
CA LEU A 121 -7.96 12.31 -3.11
C LEU A 121 -7.56 12.00 -1.67
N ALA A 122 -7.06 10.80 -1.38
CA ALA A 122 -6.61 10.44 -0.05
C ALA A 122 -5.42 11.32 0.40
N VAL A 123 -4.47 11.57 -0.49
CA VAL A 123 -3.33 12.45 -0.20
C VAL A 123 -3.82 13.86 0.07
N THR A 124 -4.60 14.45 -0.83
CA THR A 124 -5.06 15.86 -0.71
C THR A 124 -5.89 16.09 0.54
N ALA A 125 -6.75 15.15 0.93
CA ALA A 125 -7.55 15.22 2.15
C ALA A 125 -6.69 15.25 3.43
N CYS A 126 -5.55 14.58 3.44
CA CYS A 126 -4.64 14.54 4.61
C CYS A 126 -3.74 15.78 4.71
N LEU A 127 -3.51 16.51 3.61
CA LEU A 127 -2.54 17.61 3.56
C LEU A 127 -2.80 18.74 4.58
N PRO A 128 -4.03 19.21 4.82
CA PRO A 128 -4.25 20.29 5.79
C PRO A 128 -3.70 19.94 7.17
N ALA A 129 -3.98 18.74 7.67
CA ALA A 129 -3.49 18.28 8.98
C ALA A 129 -1.98 18.07 9.01
N MET A 130 -1.39 17.48 7.96
CA MET A 130 0.06 17.27 7.87
C MET A 130 0.82 18.60 7.73
N LYS A 131 0.32 19.55 6.96
CA LYS A 131 0.91 20.88 6.80
C LYS A 131 0.87 21.67 8.11
N ALA A 132 -0.22 21.59 8.87
CA ALA A 132 -0.33 22.25 10.17
C ALA A 132 0.75 21.74 11.16
N LYS A 133 1.06 20.45 11.12
CA LYS A 133 2.13 19.85 11.92
C LYS A 133 3.54 20.10 11.35
N ARG A 134 3.67 20.54 10.09
CA ARG A 134 4.92 20.62 9.34
C ARG A 134 5.72 19.30 9.40
N ASN A 135 5.02 18.19 9.34
CA ASN A 135 5.57 16.84 9.34
C ASN A 135 4.52 15.88 8.78
N GLY A 136 4.96 14.96 7.93
CA GLY A 136 4.07 13.93 7.38
C GLY A 136 4.87 12.85 6.63
N ARG A 137 4.28 11.67 6.57
CA ARG A 137 4.81 10.54 5.80
C ARG A 137 3.70 9.97 4.94
N ILE A 138 3.90 9.97 3.63
CA ILE A 138 2.97 9.39 2.66
C ILE A 138 3.66 8.20 2.01
N VAL A 139 3.06 7.02 2.14
CA VAL A 139 3.55 5.78 1.55
C VAL A 139 2.48 5.23 0.61
N LEU A 140 2.81 5.16 -0.68
CA LEU A 140 1.93 4.61 -1.70
C LEU A 140 2.21 3.11 -1.88
N THR A 141 1.17 2.30 -1.99
CA THR A 141 1.31 0.91 -2.43
C THR A 141 1.14 0.86 -3.96
N SER A 142 2.26 0.91 -4.69
CA SER A 142 2.27 0.71 -6.13
C SER A 142 2.37 -0.78 -6.48
N SER A 143 3.22 -1.17 -7.40
CA SER A 143 3.47 -2.55 -7.83
C SER A 143 4.78 -2.62 -8.63
N ILE A 144 5.36 -3.81 -8.77
CA ILE A 144 6.35 -4.06 -9.83
C ILE A 144 5.69 -3.99 -11.22
N THR A 145 4.41 -4.40 -11.32
CA THR A 145 3.64 -4.35 -12.57
C THR A 145 3.28 -2.92 -12.93
N GLY A 146 3.69 -2.51 -14.10
CA GLY A 146 3.54 -1.17 -14.66
C GLY A 146 4.82 -0.36 -14.58
N PRO A 147 5.36 -0.04 -13.39
CA PRO A 147 6.63 0.68 -13.29
C PRO A 147 7.85 -0.07 -13.83
N ILE A 148 7.88 -1.40 -13.73
CA ILE A 148 9.07 -2.22 -14.03
C ILE A 148 8.73 -3.36 -14.99
N THR A 149 7.66 -4.10 -14.71
CA THR A 149 7.26 -5.28 -15.48
C THR A 149 5.87 -5.07 -16.11
N GLY A 150 5.47 -5.98 -17.01
CA GLY A 150 4.12 -6.05 -17.56
C GLY A 150 3.49 -7.42 -17.29
N VAL A 151 2.16 -7.43 -17.15
CA VAL A 151 1.35 -8.65 -17.07
C VAL A 151 0.24 -8.56 -18.12
N PRO A 152 0.05 -9.58 -18.99
CA PRO A 152 -1.05 -9.60 -19.92
C PRO A 152 -2.40 -9.39 -19.22
N PHE A 153 -3.34 -8.75 -19.91
CA PHE A 153 -4.69 -8.44 -19.44
C PHE A 153 -4.80 -7.45 -18.28
N MET A 154 -3.69 -6.78 -17.93
CA MET A 154 -3.63 -5.81 -16.82
C MET A 154 -3.14 -4.43 -17.28
N THR A 155 -3.39 -4.02 -18.53
CA THR A 155 -2.87 -2.76 -19.08
C THR A 155 -3.34 -1.52 -18.33
N HIS A 156 -4.63 -1.45 -17.96
CA HIS A 156 -5.18 -0.37 -17.12
C HIS A 156 -4.57 -0.34 -15.72
N TYR A 157 -4.37 -1.53 -15.10
CA TYR A 157 -3.71 -1.64 -13.81
C TYR A 157 -2.24 -1.19 -13.89
N ALA A 158 -1.50 -1.69 -14.88
CA ALA A 158 -0.11 -1.30 -15.11
C ALA A 158 0.02 0.22 -15.31
N ALA A 159 -0.85 0.81 -16.14
CA ALA A 159 -0.90 2.27 -16.31
C ALA A 159 -1.17 2.99 -14.99
N SER A 160 -2.13 2.51 -14.18
CA SER A 160 -2.45 3.12 -12.89
C SER A 160 -1.30 3.09 -11.89
N LYS A 161 -0.55 1.98 -11.85
CA LYS A 161 0.57 1.82 -10.92
C LYS A 161 1.80 2.64 -11.34
N ALA A 162 2.04 2.77 -12.64
CA ALA A 162 3.05 3.70 -13.18
C ALA A 162 2.67 5.17 -12.91
N ALA A 163 1.39 5.53 -13.07
CA ALA A 163 0.89 6.88 -12.79
C ALA A 163 1.10 7.29 -11.32
N GLN A 164 0.94 6.35 -10.37
CA GLN A 164 1.22 6.62 -8.95
C GLN A 164 2.68 7.05 -8.72
N LEU A 165 3.66 6.51 -9.44
CA LEU A 165 5.06 6.92 -9.30
C LEU A 165 5.33 8.31 -9.91
N GLY A 166 4.63 8.66 -11.00
CA GLY A 166 4.65 10.02 -11.55
C GLY A 166 4.09 11.04 -10.54
N PHE A 167 2.92 10.75 -9.98
CA PHE A 167 2.30 11.54 -8.92
C PHE A 167 3.23 11.70 -7.70
N MET A 168 3.81 10.60 -7.22
CA MET A 168 4.74 10.58 -6.09
C MET A 168 5.88 11.59 -6.27
N ARG A 169 6.53 11.58 -7.45
CA ARG A 169 7.70 12.45 -7.72
C ARG A 169 7.34 13.93 -7.67
N ALA A 170 6.24 14.31 -8.30
CA ALA A 170 5.79 15.71 -8.30
C ALA A 170 5.34 16.14 -6.90
N ALA A 171 4.49 15.33 -6.24
CA ALA A 171 4.00 15.62 -4.90
C ALA A 171 5.13 15.73 -3.86
N ALA A 172 6.16 14.91 -3.95
CA ALA A 172 7.31 14.98 -3.05
C ALA A 172 8.03 16.34 -3.10
N LEU A 173 8.19 16.91 -4.30
CA LEU A 173 8.79 18.23 -4.47
C LEU A 173 7.92 19.35 -3.90
N GLU A 174 6.62 19.30 -4.17
CA GLU A 174 5.68 20.31 -3.67
C GLU A 174 5.53 20.28 -2.14
N LEU A 175 5.66 19.10 -1.54
CA LEU A 175 5.40 18.89 -0.12
C LEU A 175 6.67 18.99 0.76
N ALA A 176 7.86 18.97 0.16
CA ALA A 176 9.14 19.07 0.86
C ALA A 176 9.25 20.29 1.80
N PRO A 177 8.78 21.52 1.43
CA PRO A 177 8.82 22.67 2.33
C PRO A 177 8.04 22.48 3.64
N TRP A 178 7.10 21.52 3.65
CA TRP A 178 6.30 21.14 4.81
C TRP A 178 6.89 19.95 5.60
N ARG A 179 8.08 19.46 5.23
CA ARG A 179 8.72 18.26 5.78
C ARG A 179 7.85 17.00 5.63
N ILE A 180 7.07 16.95 4.55
CA ILE A 180 6.26 15.79 4.20
C ILE A 180 7.02 15.00 3.14
N THR A 181 7.30 13.73 3.39
CA THR A 181 7.90 12.82 2.41
C THR A 181 6.81 12.02 1.70
N VAL A 182 7.03 11.72 0.41
CA VAL A 182 6.14 10.88 -0.38
C VAL A 182 6.98 9.78 -1.04
N ASN A 183 6.74 8.54 -0.66
CA ASN A 183 7.47 7.37 -1.15
C ASN A 183 6.51 6.26 -1.56
N ALA A 184 7.02 5.21 -2.20
CA ALA A 184 6.23 4.06 -2.62
C ALA A 184 6.89 2.73 -2.25
N VAL A 185 6.08 1.72 -1.95
CA VAL A 185 6.47 0.31 -1.96
C VAL A 185 5.94 -0.33 -3.23
N LEU A 186 6.76 -1.19 -3.86
CA LEU A 186 6.42 -1.92 -5.07
C LEU A 186 6.41 -3.43 -4.76
N PRO A 187 5.25 -3.99 -4.38
CA PRO A 187 5.13 -5.41 -4.13
C PRO A 187 5.32 -6.26 -5.39
N GLY A 188 5.98 -7.39 -5.24
CA GLY A 188 5.92 -8.52 -6.16
C GLY A 188 4.75 -9.47 -5.83
N ASN A 189 4.97 -10.77 -6.00
CA ASN A 189 4.01 -11.82 -5.65
C ASN A 189 3.88 -11.97 -4.12
N ILE A 190 2.75 -11.52 -3.58
CA ILE A 190 2.48 -11.50 -2.13
C ILE A 190 1.31 -12.43 -1.81
N ALA A 191 1.49 -13.33 -0.84
CA ALA A 191 0.44 -14.19 -0.32
C ALA A 191 -0.65 -13.33 0.35
N THR A 192 -1.81 -13.29 -0.28
CA THR A 192 -3.02 -12.62 0.21
C THR A 192 -4.21 -13.56 0.08
N GLU A 193 -5.31 -13.24 0.75
CA GLU A 193 -6.54 -14.02 0.67
C GLU A 193 -7.06 -14.13 -0.78
N GLY A 194 -6.74 -13.16 -1.64
CA GLY A 194 -7.08 -13.18 -3.06
C GLY A 194 -6.42 -14.29 -3.87
N LEU A 195 -5.29 -14.85 -3.40
CA LEU A 195 -4.61 -15.96 -4.04
C LEU A 195 -5.21 -17.33 -3.69
N ALA A 196 -6.00 -17.43 -2.60
CA ALA A 196 -6.56 -18.69 -2.15
C ALA A 196 -7.44 -19.39 -3.20
N GLY A 197 -7.99 -18.64 -4.15
CA GLY A 197 -8.80 -19.16 -5.26
C GLY A 197 -8.02 -19.67 -6.48
N LEU A 198 -6.69 -19.47 -6.54
CA LEU A 198 -5.89 -19.79 -7.75
C LEU A 198 -5.44 -21.26 -7.83
N GLY A 199 -5.61 -22.02 -6.76
CA GLY A 199 -5.17 -23.42 -6.67
C GLY A 199 -3.67 -23.59 -6.37
N PRO A 200 -3.28 -24.75 -5.80
CA PRO A 200 -1.92 -24.97 -5.28
C PRO A 200 -0.84 -24.98 -6.38
N GLU A 201 -1.14 -25.49 -7.56
CA GLU A 201 -0.17 -25.55 -8.66
C GLU A 201 0.17 -24.14 -9.18
N HIS A 202 -0.81 -23.23 -9.25
CA HIS A 202 -0.55 -21.85 -9.63
C HIS A 202 0.32 -21.14 -8.58
N VAL A 203 0.03 -21.36 -7.30
CA VAL A 203 0.85 -20.82 -6.20
C VAL A 203 2.30 -21.31 -6.30
N LYS A 204 2.53 -22.61 -6.53
CA LYS A 204 3.89 -23.16 -6.74
C LYS A 204 4.61 -22.52 -7.92
N GLN A 205 3.90 -22.30 -9.04
CA GLN A 205 4.49 -21.61 -10.20
C GLN A 205 4.89 -20.18 -9.84
N MET A 206 4.04 -19.46 -9.08
CA MET A 206 4.37 -18.13 -8.60
C MET A 206 5.60 -18.16 -7.67
N GLU A 207 5.68 -19.11 -6.73
CA GLU A 207 6.86 -19.28 -5.86
C GLU A 207 8.11 -19.59 -6.65
N ALA A 208 8.02 -20.49 -7.65
CA ALA A 208 9.13 -20.84 -8.51
C ALA A 208 9.65 -19.67 -9.35
N SER A 209 8.80 -18.68 -9.66
CA SER A 209 9.17 -17.45 -10.37
C SER A 209 9.94 -16.44 -9.51
N VAL A 210 9.99 -16.64 -8.19
CA VAL A 210 10.67 -15.75 -7.25
C VAL A 210 12.02 -16.36 -6.86
N PRO A 211 13.15 -15.64 -6.98
CA PRO A 211 14.47 -16.16 -6.56
C PRO A 211 14.54 -16.66 -5.13
N LEU A 212 13.85 -15.98 -4.18
CA LEU A 212 13.76 -16.46 -2.80
C LEU A 212 12.84 -17.68 -2.60
N ARG A 213 12.27 -18.24 -3.68
CA ARG A 213 11.47 -19.47 -3.70
C ARG A 213 10.29 -19.49 -2.73
N ARG A 214 9.74 -18.34 -2.42
CA ARG A 214 8.53 -18.18 -1.66
C ARG A 214 7.76 -16.94 -2.13
N LEU A 215 6.48 -16.91 -1.88
CA LEU A 215 5.73 -15.67 -1.94
C LEU A 215 6.15 -14.74 -0.80
N GLY A 216 6.09 -13.43 -1.04
CA GLY A 216 6.17 -12.46 0.05
C GLY A 216 4.95 -12.57 0.95
N SER A 217 5.09 -12.23 2.22
CA SER A 217 3.99 -12.05 3.14
C SER A 217 3.51 -10.60 3.12
N VAL A 218 2.28 -10.35 3.57
CA VAL A 218 1.77 -8.98 3.75
C VAL A 218 2.66 -8.17 4.72
N PHE A 219 3.36 -8.84 5.63
CA PHE A 219 4.27 -8.20 6.58
C PHE A 219 5.61 -7.81 5.93
N ASP A 220 6.06 -8.48 4.87
CA ASP A 220 7.24 -8.05 4.11
C ASP A 220 6.99 -6.63 3.53
N ILE A 221 5.78 -6.39 3.02
CA ILE A 221 5.37 -5.06 2.52
C ILE A 221 5.16 -4.08 3.66
N ALA A 222 4.48 -4.51 4.73
CA ALA A 222 4.20 -3.66 5.89
C ALA A 222 5.47 -3.17 6.58
N ASN A 223 6.53 -3.97 6.65
CA ASN A 223 7.82 -3.58 7.20
C ASN A 223 8.50 -2.49 6.37
N ALA A 224 8.44 -2.57 5.03
CA ALA A 224 8.98 -1.53 4.15
C ALA A 224 8.18 -0.22 4.30
N ALA A 225 6.85 -0.31 4.37
CA ALA A 225 5.99 0.84 4.62
C ALA A 225 6.28 1.49 5.99
N LEU A 226 6.48 0.67 7.02
CA LEU A 226 6.84 1.13 8.37
C LEU A 226 8.18 1.87 8.37
N PHE A 227 9.19 1.33 7.68
CA PHE A 227 10.49 2.01 7.55
C PHE A 227 10.34 3.37 6.86
N LEU A 228 9.64 3.44 5.72
CA LEU A 228 9.44 4.70 5.00
C LEU A 228 8.62 5.73 5.81
N ALA A 229 7.82 5.28 6.77
CA ALA A 229 7.03 6.13 7.67
C ALA A 229 7.80 6.55 8.94
N SER A 230 8.98 6.00 9.18
CA SER A 230 9.80 6.28 10.37
C SER A 230 10.57 7.61 10.25
N ASP A 231 11.16 8.06 11.35
CA ASP A 231 12.02 9.25 11.36
C ASP A 231 13.38 8.98 10.71
N GLU A 232 13.85 7.74 10.73
CA GLU A 232 15.06 7.29 10.05
C GLU A 232 14.98 7.46 8.53
N ALA A 233 13.76 7.43 7.98
CA ALA A 233 13.51 7.71 6.56
C ALA A 233 13.22 9.18 6.25
N SER A 234 13.43 10.12 7.18
CA SER A 234 13.07 11.54 7.02
C SER A 234 13.81 12.26 5.88
N TYR A 235 14.91 11.71 5.41
CA TYR A 235 15.67 12.23 4.25
C TYR A 235 15.43 11.44 2.96
N ILE A 236 14.46 10.49 2.97
CA ILE A 236 14.06 9.68 1.83
C ILE A 236 12.72 10.23 1.31
N THR A 237 12.71 10.78 0.09
CA THR A 237 11.47 11.22 -0.57
C THR A 237 11.56 10.98 -2.08
N ALA A 238 10.42 10.81 -2.73
CA ALA A 238 10.28 10.45 -4.15
C ALA A 238 10.96 9.11 -4.53
N GLN A 239 11.18 8.22 -3.54
CA GLN A 239 11.82 6.93 -3.76
C GLN A 239 10.80 5.79 -3.76
N SER A 240 11.13 4.73 -4.46
CA SER A 240 10.35 3.50 -4.46
C SER A 240 11.23 2.33 -4.01
N ILE A 241 10.69 1.49 -3.12
CA ILE A 241 11.35 0.26 -2.67
C ILE A 241 10.60 -0.92 -3.28
N VAL A 242 11.32 -1.73 -4.07
CA VAL A 242 10.83 -3.02 -4.57
C VAL A 242 10.92 -4.05 -3.46
N VAL A 243 9.82 -4.77 -3.22
CA VAL A 243 9.73 -5.84 -2.21
C VAL A 243 9.11 -7.06 -2.88
N ASP A 244 9.93 -7.85 -3.55
CA ASP A 244 9.49 -8.88 -4.49
C ASP A 244 10.30 -10.19 -4.42
N GLY A 245 11.23 -10.31 -3.49
CA GLY A 245 12.09 -11.50 -3.38
C GLY A 245 13.04 -11.71 -4.57
N GLY A 246 13.31 -10.64 -5.34
CA GLY A 246 14.15 -10.67 -6.55
C GLY A 246 13.37 -11.02 -7.82
N GLN A 247 12.05 -11.06 -7.79
CA GLN A 247 11.21 -11.50 -8.91
C GLN A 247 11.49 -10.76 -10.24
N ILE A 248 11.88 -9.49 -10.20
CA ILE A 248 12.15 -8.68 -11.40
C ILE A 248 13.58 -8.85 -11.95
N LEU A 249 14.47 -9.59 -11.27
CA LEU A 249 15.90 -9.63 -11.62
C LEU A 249 16.29 -10.68 -12.67
N PRO A 250 15.66 -11.88 -12.73
CA PRO A 250 16.10 -12.95 -13.64
C PRO A 250 15.96 -12.55 -15.10
N GLU A 251 17.06 -12.40 -15.82
CA GLU A 251 17.07 -12.21 -17.26
C GLU A 251 16.77 -13.53 -17.98
N GLY A 252 15.79 -13.51 -18.90
CA GLY A 252 15.40 -14.69 -19.67
C GLY A 252 14.89 -15.87 -18.86
N GLY A 253 14.46 -15.65 -17.61
CA GLY A 253 13.99 -16.71 -16.72
C GLY A 253 15.10 -17.54 -16.09
N MET A 254 16.38 -17.16 -16.24
CA MET A 254 17.51 -17.83 -15.60
C MET A 254 17.43 -17.62 -14.09
N MET A 255 17.22 -18.70 -13.37
CA MET A 255 17.19 -18.72 -11.91
C MET A 255 18.50 -19.31 -11.37
N ALA A 256 18.90 -18.89 -10.17
CA ALA A 256 20.00 -19.56 -9.49
C ALA A 256 19.67 -21.07 -9.33
N PRO A 257 20.69 -21.96 -9.44
CA PRO A 257 20.51 -23.37 -9.15
C PRO A 257 19.95 -23.55 -7.75
N GLU A 258 19.14 -24.60 -7.58
CA GLU A 258 18.71 -25.00 -6.24
C GLU A 258 19.94 -25.42 -5.43
N LEU A 259 20.07 -24.86 -4.23
CA LEU A 259 21.12 -25.30 -3.32
C LEU A 259 20.76 -26.69 -2.83
N ASP A 260 21.73 -27.62 -2.88
CA ASP A 260 21.59 -28.89 -2.20
C ASP A 260 21.55 -28.63 -0.68
N PRO A 261 20.45 -28.93 0.02
CA PRO A 261 20.39 -28.73 1.46
C PRO A 261 21.39 -29.59 2.26
N ALA A 262 22.10 -30.49 1.59
CA ALA A 262 23.13 -31.34 2.17
C ALA A 262 24.57 -30.88 1.85
N ALA A 263 24.76 -29.77 1.12
CA ALA A 263 26.05 -29.21 0.76
C ALA A 263 26.60 -28.21 1.79
#